data_821fb2b5800c52ac9da4926e309dcc5a
#
_entry.id   821fb2b5800c52ac9da4926e309dcc5a
#
_cell.length_a   1.000
_cell.length_b   1.000
_cell.length_c   1.000
_cell.angle_alpha   90.00
_cell.angle_beta   90.00
_cell.angle_gamma   90.00
#
_symmetry.space_group_name_H-M   'P 1'
#
loop_
_entity.id
_entity.type
_entity.pdbx_description
1 polymer ?
#
loop_
_entity_poly.entity_id
_entity_poly.type
_entity_poly.pdbx_seq_one_letter_code
_entity_poly.pdbx_strand_id
1 'polypeptide(L)'
;PQTAREIYDECNEKLSQPEYSARGMMRRYHVEVVCTTDDPIDSLEYHIKTRESGFEIKMLPTWRPDKAMAVEVPADFRSYVEKLAEVSGVTISNFDDMIAALRKRHDFFAEQGCRLSDHGIEEFYAEDYTDAEIKAIFNKVYGGTELTKEEILKFKSAMLVIFGEMDWEKGWTQQFHYG
;
A
#
# COMPACT_ATOMS: atom_id res chain seq x y z
N PRO A 1 8.17 -10.49 -37.82
CA PRO A 1 8.15 -11.90 -38.17
C PRO A 1 6.90 -12.20 -39.01
N GLN A 2 7.01 -13.10 -39.97
CA GLN A 2 5.92 -13.44 -40.90
C GLN A 2 4.71 -14.05 -40.15
N THR A 3 4.91 -14.66 -38.98
CA THR A 3 3.88 -15.31 -38.14
C THR A 3 3.27 -14.42 -37.06
N ALA A 4 3.64 -13.15 -36.99
CA ALA A 4 3.17 -12.25 -35.89
C ALA A 4 1.63 -12.13 -35.87
N ARG A 5 1.00 -12.04 -37.03
CA ARG A 5 -0.45 -11.94 -37.15
C ARG A 5 -1.16 -13.22 -36.71
N GLU A 6 -0.64 -14.36 -37.11
CA GLU A 6 -1.19 -15.68 -36.74
C GLU A 6 -1.12 -15.90 -35.23
N ILE A 7 0.02 -15.56 -34.61
CA ILE A 7 0.19 -15.63 -33.15
C ILE A 7 -0.80 -14.69 -32.43
N TYR A 8 -0.95 -13.46 -32.93
CA TYR A 8 -1.89 -12.50 -32.37
C TYR A 8 -3.34 -13.02 -32.43
N ASP A 9 -3.75 -13.55 -33.57
CA ASP A 9 -5.12 -14.05 -33.75
C ASP A 9 -5.36 -15.29 -32.89
N GLU A 10 -4.41 -16.23 -32.78
CA GLU A 10 -4.48 -17.40 -31.89
C GLU A 10 -4.56 -16.97 -30.41
N CYS A 11 -3.76 -16.00 -30.00
CA CYS A 11 -3.83 -15.47 -28.62
C CYS A 11 -5.19 -14.84 -28.31
N ASN A 12 -5.74 -14.05 -29.24
CA ASN A 12 -7.06 -13.44 -29.06
C ASN A 12 -8.18 -14.49 -28.98
N GLU A 13 -8.12 -15.53 -29.81
CA GLU A 13 -9.07 -16.63 -29.75
C GLU A 13 -9.01 -17.34 -28.40
N LYS A 14 -7.82 -17.64 -27.90
CA LYS A 14 -7.64 -18.26 -26.57
C LYS A 14 -8.12 -17.36 -25.44
N LEU A 15 -7.73 -16.09 -25.46
CA LEU A 15 -8.12 -15.12 -24.41
C LEU A 15 -9.63 -14.84 -24.36
N SER A 16 -10.38 -15.12 -25.44
CA SER A 16 -11.84 -15.01 -25.45
C SER A 16 -12.56 -16.14 -24.73
N GLN A 17 -11.86 -17.22 -24.41
CA GLN A 17 -12.44 -18.40 -23.76
C GLN A 17 -12.49 -18.23 -22.24
N PRO A 18 -13.55 -18.72 -21.55
CA PRO A 18 -13.72 -18.57 -20.10
C PRO A 18 -12.54 -19.07 -19.25
N GLU A 19 -11.88 -20.15 -19.68
CA GLU A 19 -10.72 -20.73 -18.98
C GLU A 19 -9.48 -19.85 -19.00
N TYR A 20 -9.41 -18.87 -19.91
CA TYR A 20 -8.35 -17.87 -19.97
C TYR A 20 -8.76 -16.51 -19.35
N SER A 21 -9.95 -16.41 -18.75
CA SER A 21 -10.28 -15.30 -17.89
C SER A 21 -9.37 -15.26 -16.66
N ALA A 22 -9.26 -14.11 -15.96
CA ALA A 22 -8.46 -14.01 -14.73
C ALA A 22 -8.81 -15.13 -13.72
N ARG A 23 -10.10 -15.38 -13.48
CA ARG A 23 -10.56 -16.44 -12.58
C ARG A 23 -10.26 -17.84 -13.16
N GLY A 24 -10.44 -18.05 -14.47
CA GLY A 24 -10.12 -19.30 -15.15
C GLY A 24 -8.63 -19.64 -15.07
N MET A 25 -7.76 -18.66 -15.29
CA MET A 25 -6.31 -18.81 -15.15
C MET A 25 -5.90 -19.21 -13.75
N MET A 26 -6.45 -18.54 -12.72
CA MET A 26 -6.17 -18.90 -11.32
C MET A 26 -6.55 -20.35 -11.02
N ARG A 27 -7.72 -20.82 -11.48
CA ARG A 27 -8.14 -22.23 -11.33
C ARG A 27 -7.20 -23.18 -12.04
N ARG A 28 -6.84 -22.87 -13.29
CA ARG A 28 -5.96 -23.68 -14.12
C ARG A 28 -4.59 -23.91 -13.48
N TYR A 29 -4.06 -22.88 -12.80
CA TYR A 29 -2.76 -22.96 -12.12
C TYR A 29 -2.86 -23.32 -10.64
N HIS A 30 -4.03 -23.77 -10.17
CA HIS A 30 -4.26 -24.21 -8.79
C HIS A 30 -3.86 -23.12 -7.77
N VAL A 31 -4.17 -21.86 -8.08
CA VAL A 31 -3.94 -20.75 -7.16
C VAL A 31 -4.91 -20.88 -6.00
N GLU A 32 -4.42 -20.82 -4.78
CA GLU A 32 -5.23 -20.85 -3.55
C GLU A 32 -5.48 -19.47 -2.96
N VAL A 33 -4.47 -18.59 -3.08
CA VAL A 33 -4.49 -17.22 -2.54
C VAL A 33 -3.83 -16.28 -3.52
N VAL A 34 -4.43 -15.11 -3.69
CA VAL A 34 -3.84 -13.95 -4.38
C VAL A 34 -3.76 -12.81 -3.39
N CYS A 35 -2.59 -12.21 -3.26
CA CYS A 35 -2.40 -10.96 -2.54
C CYS A 35 -2.20 -9.83 -3.54
N THR A 36 -2.96 -8.76 -3.38
CA THR A 36 -2.85 -7.53 -4.17
C THR A 36 -1.97 -6.51 -3.46
N THR A 37 -1.69 -5.39 -4.09
CA THR A 37 -0.96 -4.29 -3.46
C THR A 37 -1.90 -3.11 -3.31
N ASP A 38 -2.20 -2.72 -2.06
CA ASP A 38 -3.27 -1.79 -1.74
C ASP A 38 -2.79 -0.67 -0.81
N ASP A 39 -3.19 0.54 -1.14
CA ASP A 39 -2.86 1.74 -0.37
C ASP A 39 -3.74 1.86 0.89
N PRO A 40 -3.25 2.39 2.02
CA PRO A 40 -4.05 2.69 3.22
C PRO A 40 -5.39 3.37 2.96
N ILE A 41 -5.49 4.19 1.92
CA ILE A 41 -6.73 4.92 1.59
C ILE A 41 -7.71 4.11 0.74
N ASP A 42 -7.37 2.91 0.28
CA ASP A 42 -8.22 2.09 -0.59
C ASP A 42 -9.42 1.52 0.17
N SER A 43 -10.57 1.52 -0.48
CA SER A 43 -11.83 1.01 0.10
C SER A 43 -11.88 -0.51 0.24
N LEU A 44 -11.01 -1.22 -0.48
CA LEU A 44 -11.00 -2.68 -0.61
C LEU A 44 -12.32 -3.29 -1.11
N GLU A 45 -13.15 -2.49 -1.78
CA GLU A 45 -14.49 -2.92 -2.23
C GLU A 45 -14.47 -4.15 -3.14
N TYR A 46 -13.43 -4.29 -3.98
CA TYR A 46 -13.32 -5.44 -4.87
C TYR A 46 -12.90 -6.72 -4.13
N HIS A 47 -12.16 -6.62 -3.03
CA HIS A 47 -11.88 -7.74 -2.13
C HIS A 47 -13.16 -8.22 -1.47
N ILE A 48 -13.95 -7.29 -0.95
CA ILE A 48 -15.24 -7.57 -0.31
C ILE A 48 -16.20 -8.21 -1.32
N LYS A 49 -16.39 -7.61 -2.50
CA LYS A 49 -17.25 -8.14 -3.57
C LYS A 49 -16.80 -9.52 -4.06
N THR A 50 -15.48 -9.75 -4.17
CA THR A 50 -14.96 -11.06 -4.59
C THR A 50 -15.25 -12.13 -3.54
N ARG A 51 -15.06 -11.84 -2.27
CA ARG A 51 -15.40 -12.73 -1.16
C ARG A 51 -16.90 -13.04 -1.12
N GLU A 52 -17.75 -12.01 -1.25
CA GLU A 52 -19.21 -12.15 -1.25
C GLU A 52 -19.75 -12.90 -2.47
N SER A 53 -19.02 -12.90 -3.58
CA SER A 53 -19.39 -13.68 -4.79
C SER A 53 -19.23 -15.20 -4.61
N GLY A 54 -18.67 -15.65 -3.49
CA GLY A 54 -18.38 -17.07 -3.25
C GLY A 54 -17.22 -17.61 -4.11
N PHE A 55 -16.36 -16.73 -4.65
CA PHE A 55 -15.19 -17.19 -5.39
C PHE A 55 -14.25 -17.95 -4.47
N GLU A 56 -13.90 -19.19 -4.85
CA GLU A 56 -13.17 -20.14 -4.01
C GLU A 56 -11.71 -19.76 -3.73
N ILE A 57 -11.09 -18.95 -4.60
CA ILE A 57 -9.72 -18.48 -4.44
C ILE A 57 -9.75 -17.19 -3.59
N LYS A 58 -8.98 -17.17 -2.53
CA LYS A 58 -8.91 -16.02 -1.63
C LYS A 58 -8.16 -14.86 -2.29
N MET A 59 -8.82 -13.70 -2.42
CA MET A 59 -8.17 -12.44 -2.80
C MET A 59 -8.04 -11.58 -1.56
N LEU A 60 -6.82 -11.41 -1.06
CA LEU A 60 -6.50 -10.70 0.17
C LEU A 60 -5.71 -9.42 -0.13
N PRO A 61 -5.96 -8.35 0.63
CA PRO A 61 -5.18 -7.13 0.47
C PRO A 61 -3.78 -7.29 1.06
N THR A 62 -2.84 -6.52 0.54
CA THR A 62 -1.51 -6.31 1.12
C THR A 62 -1.35 -4.83 1.43
N TRP A 63 -0.91 -4.53 2.64
CA TRP A 63 -0.71 -3.16 3.13
C TRP A 63 0.52 -2.51 2.50
N ARG A 64 0.34 -1.47 1.67
CA ARG A 64 1.43 -0.70 1.05
C ARG A 64 1.33 0.78 1.39
N PRO A 65 1.91 1.21 2.52
CA PRO A 65 1.77 2.58 3.03
C PRO A 65 2.80 3.58 2.47
N ASP A 66 3.50 3.28 1.39
CA ASP A 66 4.63 4.06 0.90
C ASP A 66 4.28 5.53 0.63
N LYS A 67 3.06 5.83 0.18
CA LYS A 67 2.61 7.21 -0.03
C LYS A 67 2.51 8.01 1.26
N ALA A 68 2.33 7.36 2.40
CA ALA A 68 2.31 8.03 3.70
C ALA A 68 3.69 8.55 4.13
N MET A 69 4.77 8.12 3.47
CA MET A 69 6.12 8.64 3.68
C MET A 69 6.68 9.41 2.48
N ALA A 70 5.89 9.64 1.44
CA ALA A 70 6.29 10.39 0.23
C ALA A 70 6.16 11.89 0.48
N VAL A 71 7.17 12.47 1.12
CA VAL A 71 7.20 13.87 1.61
C VAL A 71 7.97 14.82 0.69
N GLU A 72 8.41 14.36 -0.47
CA GLU A 72 9.21 15.14 -1.43
C GLU A 72 8.45 16.33 -2.01
N VAL A 73 7.12 16.18 -2.19
CA VAL A 73 6.25 17.21 -2.75
C VAL A 73 5.17 17.55 -1.72
N PRO A 74 5.28 18.71 -1.02
CA PRO A 74 4.35 19.06 0.07
C PRO A 74 2.86 19.07 -0.32
N ALA A 75 2.55 19.50 -1.55
CA ALA A 75 1.17 19.54 -2.04
C ALA A 75 0.56 18.13 -2.17
N ASP A 76 1.34 17.18 -2.70
CA ASP A 76 0.90 15.78 -2.89
C ASP A 76 0.77 15.09 -1.54
N PHE A 77 1.74 15.28 -0.64
CA PHE A 77 1.69 14.76 0.72
C PHE A 77 0.47 15.27 1.48
N ARG A 78 0.19 16.59 1.43
CA ARG A 78 -1.00 17.15 2.05
C ARG A 78 -2.28 16.53 1.49
N SER A 79 -2.41 16.45 0.18
CA SER A 79 -3.58 15.83 -0.47
C SER A 79 -3.79 14.39 -0.02
N TYR A 80 -2.70 13.63 0.13
CA TYR A 80 -2.74 12.27 0.65
C TYR A 80 -3.22 12.23 2.12
N VAL A 81 -2.67 13.09 2.99
CA VAL A 81 -3.06 13.16 4.42
C VAL A 81 -4.52 13.55 4.57
N GLU A 82 -5.03 14.50 3.76
CA GLU A 82 -6.44 14.89 3.74
C GLU A 82 -7.33 13.71 3.35
N LYS A 83 -6.92 12.94 2.34
CA LYS A 83 -7.65 11.73 1.93
C LYS A 83 -7.61 10.63 3.00
N LEU A 84 -6.46 10.44 3.66
CA LEU A 84 -6.33 9.52 4.78
C LEU A 84 -7.27 9.92 5.94
N ALA A 85 -7.36 11.22 6.24
CA ALA A 85 -8.28 11.73 7.26
C ALA A 85 -9.74 11.39 6.90
N GLU A 86 -10.14 11.62 5.64
CA GLU A 86 -11.48 11.30 5.15
C GLU A 86 -11.83 9.81 5.33
N VAL A 87 -10.98 8.91 4.81
CA VAL A 87 -11.27 7.46 4.81
C VAL A 87 -11.13 6.80 6.19
N SER A 88 -10.28 7.36 7.05
CA SER A 88 -10.12 6.88 8.43
C SER A 88 -11.17 7.48 9.39
N GLY A 89 -11.76 8.62 9.04
CA GLY A 89 -12.62 9.40 9.93
C GLY A 89 -11.85 9.96 11.14
N VAL A 90 -10.55 10.19 11.00
CA VAL A 90 -9.68 10.82 12.01
C VAL A 90 -9.32 12.22 11.54
N THR A 91 -9.56 13.23 12.37
CA THR A 91 -9.06 14.59 12.08
C THR A 91 -7.55 14.59 12.26
N ILE A 92 -6.79 14.90 11.22
CA ILE A 92 -5.33 14.93 11.26
C ILE A 92 -4.87 16.38 11.36
N SER A 93 -4.34 16.75 12.52
CA SER A 93 -3.79 18.10 12.79
C SER A 93 -2.29 18.07 13.10
N ASN A 94 -1.74 16.90 13.39
CA ASN A 94 -0.36 16.69 13.76
C ASN A 94 0.09 15.27 13.38
N PHE A 95 1.36 14.96 13.61
CA PHE A 95 1.95 13.66 13.29
C PHE A 95 1.29 12.49 14.02
N ASP A 96 0.99 12.67 15.32
CA ASP A 96 0.39 11.60 16.13
C ASP A 96 -1.02 11.24 15.61
N ASP A 97 -1.79 12.24 15.16
CA ASP A 97 -3.10 12.02 14.52
C ASP A 97 -2.96 11.23 13.21
N MET A 98 -1.92 11.53 12.40
CA MET A 98 -1.64 10.77 11.17
C MET A 98 -1.33 9.31 11.48
N ILE A 99 -0.52 9.04 12.48
CA ILE A 99 -0.21 7.66 12.90
C ILE A 99 -1.48 6.96 13.43
N ALA A 100 -2.32 7.64 14.19
CA ALA A 100 -3.61 7.09 14.64
C ALA A 100 -4.54 6.74 13.45
N ALA A 101 -4.57 7.58 12.42
CA ALA A 101 -5.32 7.32 11.20
C ALA A 101 -4.79 6.09 10.44
N LEU A 102 -3.46 5.98 10.29
CA LEU A 102 -2.81 4.82 9.68
C LEU A 102 -3.08 3.53 10.47
N ARG A 103 -2.98 3.54 11.80
CA ARG A 103 -3.30 2.39 12.66
C ARG A 103 -4.75 1.95 12.48
N LYS A 104 -5.69 2.88 12.40
CA LYS A 104 -7.10 2.56 12.15
C LYS A 104 -7.32 1.92 10.78
N ARG A 105 -6.59 2.38 9.76
CA ARG A 105 -6.63 1.76 8.43
C ARG A 105 -5.96 0.40 8.41
N HIS A 106 -4.86 0.22 9.12
CA HIS A 106 -4.18 -1.05 9.29
C HIS A 106 -5.08 -2.10 9.98
N ASP A 107 -5.87 -1.68 10.99
CA ASP A 107 -6.90 -2.52 11.61
C ASP A 107 -7.96 -2.95 10.61
N PHE A 108 -8.46 -2.02 9.79
CA PHE A 108 -9.41 -2.32 8.72
C PHE A 108 -8.86 -3.35 7.72
N PHE A 109 -7.60 -3.21 7.31
CA PHE A 109 -6.94 -4.18 6.45
C PHE A 109 -6.84 -5.57 7.11
N ALA A 110 -6.52 -5.62 8.41
CA ALA A 110 -6.50 -6.86 9.18
C ALA A 110 -7.85 -7.56 9.18
N GLU A 111 -8.94 -6.82 9.36
CA GLU A 111 -10.32 -7.32 9.29
C GLU A 111 -10.66 -7.88 7.90
N GLN A 112 -10.10 -7.30 6.83
CA GLN A 112 -10.28 -7.79 5.47
C GLN A 112 -9.37 -9.00 5.14
N GLY A 113 -8.53 -9.44 6.07
CA GLY A 113 -7.70 -10.64 5.92
C GLY A 113 -6.24 -10.37 5.55
N CYS A 114 -5.80 -9.12 5.54
CA CYS A 114 -4.40 -8.76 5.35
C CYS A 114 -3.49 -9.42 6.40
N ARG A 115 -2.33 -9.90 5.97
CA ARG A 115 -1.34 -10.59 6.83
C ARG A 115 0.09 -10.21 6.50
N LEU A 116 0.29 -9.27 5.60
CA LEU A 116 1.61 -8.82 5.20
C LEU A 116 1.57 -7.37 4.71
N SER A 117 2.71 -6.70 4.81
CA SER A 117 2.97 -5.43 4.13
C SER A 117 3.91 -5.62 2.95
N ASP A 118 3.85 -4.67 2.03
CA ASP A 118 4.68 -4.61 0.84
C ASP A 118 5.18 -3.18 0.64
N HIS A 119 6.48 -3.03 0.51
CA HIS A 119 7.13 -1.72 0.37
C HIS A 119 7.99 -1.69 -0.88
N GLY A 120 7.81 -0.67 -1.73
CA GLY A 120 8.71 -0.36 -2.83
C GLY A 120 9.64 0.78 -2.42
N ILE A 121 10.90 0.47 -2.17
CA ILE A 121 11.90 1.43 -1.71
C ILE A 121 13.12 1.44 -2.61
N GLU A 122 13.66 2.61 -2.88
CA GLU A 122 14.86 2.79 -3.69
C GLU A 122 16.13 2.48 -2.89
N GLU A 123 16.11 2.81 -1.58
CA GLU A 123 17.18 2.55 -0.63
C GLU A 123 16.59 2.26 0.76
N PHE A 124 17.34 1.59 1.64
CA PHE A 124 16.95 1.43 3.03
C PHE A 124 17.22 2.73 3.79
N TYR A 125 16.14 3.37 4.26
CA TYR A 125 16.21 4.57 5.07
C TYR A 125 16.55 4.19 6.52
N ALA A 126 17.69 4.67 7.02
CA ALA A 126 18.21 4.32 8.33
C ALA A 126 18.93 5.50 9.02
N GLU A 127 18.44 6.71 8.79
CA GLU A 127 18.98 7.90 9.44
C GLU A 127 18.55 7.99 10.90
N ASP A 128 19.45 8.45 11.76
CA ASP A 128 19.13 8.74 13.15
C ASP A 128 18.16 9.93 13.24
N TYR A 129 17.16 9.80 14.09
CA TYR A 129 16.15 10.83 14.30
C TYR A 129 15.65 10.84 15.75
N THR A 130 14.97 11.90 16.13
CA THR A 130 14.22 12.01 17.37
C THR A 130 12.74 12.26 17.07
N ASP A 131 11.85 11.86 17.97
CA ASP A 131 10.39 12.10 17.83
C ASP A 131 10.07 13.58 17.61
N ALA A 132 10.80 14.47 18.30
CA ALA A 132 10.62 15.91 18.16
C ALA A 132 10.95 16.41 16.75
N GLU A 133 12.03 15.89 16.15
CA GLU A 133 12.40 16.19 14.75
C GLU A 133 11.31 15.73 13.78
N ILE A 134 10.82 14.49 13.93
CA ILE A 134 9.81 13.95 13.02
C ILE A 134 8.51 14.74 13.09
N LYS A 135 8.06 15.12 14.29
CA LYS A 135 6.89 15.98 14.47
C LYS A 135 7.08 17.37 13.84
N ALA A 136 8.28 17.95 13.97
CA ALA A 136 8.60 19.22 13.33
C ALA A 136 8.63 19.12 11.80
N ILE A 137 9.21 18.05 11.25
CA ILE A 137 9.25 17.74 9.80
C ILE A 137 7.83 17.58 9.25
N PHE A 138 6.98 16.80 9.93
CA PHE A 138 5.58 16.67 9.56
C PHE A 138 4.87 18.03 9.48
N ASN A 139 4.98 18.85 10.53
CA ASN A 139 4.34 20.16 10.57
C ASN A 139 4.84 21.06 9.43
N LYS A 140 6.13 20.97 9.09
CA LYS A 140 6.76 21.75 8.03
C LYS A 140 6.19 21.36 6.66
N VAL A 141 6.20 20.07 6.30
CA VAL A 141 5.70 19.57 5.01
C VAL A 141 4.18 19.71 4.90
N TYR A 142 3.44 19.38 5.95
CA TYR A 142 1.98 19.54 5.99
C TYR A 142 1.57 21.02 5.92
N GLY A 143 2.40 21.93 6.46
CA GLY A 143 2.29 23.38 6.30
C GLY A 143 2.58 23.87 4.88
N GLY A 144 3.09 23.04 3.98
CA GLY A 144 3.37 23.36 2.57
C GLY A 144 4.81 23.83 2.31
N THR A 145 5.72 23.63 3.26
CA THR A 145 7.13 23.99 3.12
C THR A 145 7.94 22.79 2.64
N GLU A 146 8.79 22.98 1.64
CA GLU A 146 9.70 21.95 1.14
C GLU A 146 10.69 21.50 2.23
N LEU A 147 11.01 20.21 2.21
CA LEU A 147 11.98 19.59 3.10
C LEU A 147 13.36 19.54 2.46
N THR A 148 14.40 19.54 3.30
CA THR A 148 15.75 19.19 2.87
C THR A 148 15.86 17.68 2.64
N LYS A 149 16.89 17.25 1.91
CA LYS A 149 17.15 15.82 1.70
C LYS A 149 17.30 15.06 3.03
N GLU A 150 17.99 15.66 4.00
CA GLU A 150 18.16 15.08 5.33
C GLU A 150 16.83 14.90 6.06
N GLU A 151 15.95 15.91 6.04
CA GLU A 151 14.62 15.82 6.64
C GLU A 151 13.75 14.74 5.99
N ILE A 152 13.82 14.61 4.66
CA ILE A 152 13.13 13.55 3.91
C ILE A 152 13.60 12.16 4.37
N LEU A 153 14.92 11.95 4.43
CA LEU A 153 15.49 10.67 4.84
C LEU A 153 15.16 10.32 6.29
N LYS A 154 15.23 11.29 7.22
CA LYS A 154 14.82 11.10 8.62
C LYS A 154 13.35 10.72 8.73
N PHE A 155 12.46 11.41 8.01
CA PHE A 155 11.03 11.11 8.02
C PHE A 155 10.73 9.71 7.51
N LYS A 156 11.32 9.34 6.37
CA LYS A 156 11.18 7.99 5.79
C LYS A 156 11.72 6.90 6.73
N SER A 157 12.85 7.15 7.38
CA SER A 157 13.44 6.23 8.38
C SER A 157 12.49 5.99 9.54
N ALA A 158 11.90 7.05 10.10
CA ALA A 158 10.93 6.94 11.17
C ALA A 158 9.67 6.17 10.72
N MET A 159 9.15 6.47 9.53
CA MET A 159 7.96 5.81 9.02
C MET A 159 8.17 4.31 8.78
N LEU A 160 9.33 3.88 8.27
CA LEU A 160 9.63 2.45 8.12
C LEU A 160 9.66 1.71 9.47
N VAL A 161 10.21 2.33 10.50
CA VAL A 161 10.19 1.75 11.86
C VAL A 161 8.76 1.64 12.37
N ILE A 162 7.97 2.69 12.24
CA ILE A 162 6.56 2.72 12.68
C ILE A 162 5.73 1.64 11.94
N PHE A 163 5.93 1.50 10.63
CA PHE A 163 5.25 0.44 9.86
C PHE A 163 5.66 -0.95 10.34
N GLY A 164 6.96 -1.15 10.61
CA GLY A 164 7.46 -2.40 11.18
C GLY A 164 6.86 -2.73 12.55
N GLU A 165 6.70 -1.74 13.41
CA GLU A 165 6.03 -1.90 14.71
C GLU A 165 4.55 -2.29 14.53
N MET A 166 3.83 -1.61 13.63
CA MET A 166 2.42 -1.92 13.34
C MET A 166 2.26 -3.36 12.83
N ASP A 167 3.14 -3.80 11.93
CA ASP A 167 3.13 -5.15 11.39
C ASP A 167 3.50 -6.19 12.47
N TRP A 168 4.51 -5.90 13.28
CA TRP A 168 4.94 -6.78 14.38
C TRP A 168 3.83 -6.99 15.42
N GLU A 169 3.09 -5.93 15.79
CA GLU A 169 1.96 -6.00 16.73
C GLU A 169 0.87 -6.98 16.24
N LYS A 170 0.72 -7.17 14.93
CA LYS A 170 -0.24 -8.08 14.31
C LYS A 170 0.35 -9.40 13.85
N GLY A 171 1.67 -9.60 14.00
CA GLY A 171 2.38 -10.78 13.52
C GLY A 171 2.40 -10.88 11.99
N TRP A 172 2.44 -9.74 11.29
CA TRP A 172 2.50 -9.70 9.84
C TRP A 172 3.94 -9.85 9.32
N THR A 173 4.06 -10.31 8.08
CA THR A 173 5.32 -10.35 7.34
C THR A 173 5.54 -9.02 6.63
N GLN A 174 6.73 -8.43 6.75
CA GLN A 174 7.16 -7.31 5.92
C GLN A 174 7.87 -7.82 4.67
N GLN A 175 7.45 -7.33 3.51
CA GLN A 175 8.08 -7.59 2.22
C GLN A 175 8.63 -6.28 1.66
N PHE A 176 9.87 -6.32 1.17
CA PHE A 176 10.51 -5.16 0.54
C PHE A 176 10.87 -5.48 -0.91
N HIS A 177 10.43 -4.62 -1.82
CA HIS A 177 10.93 -4.52 -3.18
C HIS A 177 12.01 -3.43 -3.19
N TYR A 178 13.24 -3.83 -3.38
CA TYR A 178 14.42 -2.97 -3.33
C TYR A 178 15.06 -2.86 -4.70
N GLY A 179 15.36 -1.62 -5.17
CA GLY A 179 16.10 -1.35 -6.41
C GLY A 179 15.56 -0.25 -7.27
#